data_d5c6abe30314af2cfc9b4924168f7361
#
_entry.id   d5c6abe30314af2cfc9b4924168f7361
#
_cell.length_a   1.000
_cell.length_b   1.000
_cell.length_c   1.000
_cell.angle_alpha   90.00
_cell.angle_beta   90.00
_cell.angle_gamma   90.00
#
_symmetry.space_group_name_H-M   'P 1'
#
loop_
_entity.id
_entity.type
_entity.pdbx_description
1 polymer ?
#
loop_
_entity_poly.entity_id
_entity_poly.type
_entity_poly.pdbx_seq_one_letter_code
_entity_poly.pdbx_strand_id
1 'polypeptide(L)'
;GSSGQARGLDWAELTDAVQPGDVVVSMLPADLHSRVADLCLQRGSHFVSSSYVSPAMQALDAEAKANDLRFVNEVGLDPGIDHLMAHALMADYQSSGVMNPAHDHCFRSFCGGFPSQPNDFRYKFSWSPLGVLRALKTPARWIENSIEPTTDKPWKALSSYAVNLPGGEETFQAYPNRDSIPFAKQYGFNPEFNLQTFVRGTLRLNGWAEAWQDIFAVVEDSATNEDELKLLSDSLWKQHAYDPDESDRVILHVEMMVTSDGQPVWSGAYALDEHGNTTGSAMARLVSKTVSIAVEAVLDGELPPGVSAAPSNPQVVDAWMTKLIASGERIIRT
;
A
#
# COMPACT_ATOMS: atom_id res chain seq x y z
N GLY A 1 -20.73 -22.20 -3.65
CA GLY A 1 -19.56 -21.70 -4.30
C GLY A 1 -19.56 -22.06 -5.77
N SER A 2 -19.60 -21.09 -6.65
CA SER A 2 -19.38 -21.31 -8.09
C SER A 2 -17.92 -21.75 -8.29
N SER A 3 -17.69 -22.83 -9.02
CA SER A 3 -16.36 -23.24 -9.46
C SER A 3 -15.82 -22.19 -10.41
N GLY A 4 -14.87 -21.37 -9.97
CA GLY A 4 -14.17 -20.42 -10.83
C GLY A 4 -13.46 -21.16 -11.96
N GLN A 5 -13.54 -20.66 -13.20
CA GLN A 5 -12.78 -21.14 -14.33
C GLN A 5 -11.55 -20.24 -14.53
N ALA A 6 -10.36 -20.80 -14.43
CA ALA A 6 -9.14 -20.10 -14.83
C ALA A 6 -9.02 -20.10 -16.35
N ARG A 7 -8.83 -18.92 -16.93
CA ARG A 7 -8.62 -18.70 -18.37
C ARG A 7 -7.46 -17.74 -18.58
N GLY A 8 -6.81 -17.78 -19.74
CA GLY A 8 -5.90 -16.72 -20.17
C GLY A 8 -6.66 -15.40 -20.37
N LEU A 9 -5.96 -14.26 -20.26
CA LEU A 9 -6.56 -12.95 -20.51
C LEU A 9 -6.89 -12.83 -22.01
N ASP A 10 -8.18 -12.86 -22.33
CA ASP A 10 -8.74 -12.53 -23.64
C ASP A 10 -9.72 -11.37 -23.47
N TRP A 11 -9.46 -10.26 -24.14
CA TRP A 11 -10.26 -9.04 -24.01
C TRP A 11 -11.67 -9.18 -24.58
N ALA A 12 -11.86 -9.98 -25.63
CA ALA A 12 -13.19 -10.24 -26.20
C ALA A 12 -14.03 -11.08 -25.24
N GLU A 13 -13.46 -12.17 -24.74
CA GLU A 13 -14.13 -13.02 -23.73
C GLU A 13 -14.44 -12.23 -22.45
N LEU A 14 -13.50 -11.40 -21.96
CA LEU A 14 -13.74 -10.57 -20.79
C LEU A 14 -14.88 -9.58 -21.03
N THR A 15 -14.90 -8.94 -22.21
CA THR A 15 -15.96 -8.00 -22.57
C THR A 15 -17.33 -8.68 -22.61
N ASP A 16 -17.42 -9.90 -23.13
CA ASP A 16 -18.67 -10.65 -23.20
C ASP A 16 -19.12 -11.19 -21.83
N ALA A 17 -18.16 -11.49 -20.94
CA ALA A 17 -18.44 -12.05 -19.61
C ALA A 17 -18.97 -11.00 -18.63
N VAL A 18 -18.48 -9.76 -18.69
CA VAL A 18 -18.85 -8.68 -17.74
C VAL A 18 -20.26 -8.18 -17.99
N GLN A 19 -21.11 -8.23 -16.97
CA GLN A 19 -22.50 -7.79 -17.01
C GLN A 19 -22.74 -6.54 -16.15
N PRO A 20 -23.80 -5.76 -16.44
CA PRO A 20 -24.19 -4.64 -15.59
C PRO A 20 -24.40 -5.05 -14.13
N GLY A 21 -23.81 -4.28 -13.22
CA GLY A 21 -23.85 -4.51 -11.77
C GLY A 21 -22.80 -5.50 -11.24
N ASP A 22 -22.00 -6.12 -12.10
CA ASP A 22 -20.86 -6.95 -11.65
C ASP A 22 -19.80 -6.09 -10.96
N VAL A 23 -18.98 -6.73 -10.11
CA VAL A 23 -17.77 -6.14 -9.55
C VAL A 23 -16.55 -6.84 -10.18
N VAL A 24 -15.82 -6.11 -11.01
CA VAL A 24 -14.60 -6.60 -11.66
C VAL A 24 -13.40 -6.29 -10.78
N VAL A 25 -12.77 -7.34 -10.24
CA VAL A 25 -11.52 -7.21 -9.47
C VAL A 25 -10.34 -7.33 -10.43
N SER A 26 -9.54 -6.27 -10.55
CA SER A 26 -8.35 -6.26 -11.40
C SER A 26 -7.08 -6.43 -10.56
N MET A 27 -6.43 -7.59 -10.71
CA MET A 27 -5.10 -7.88 -10.14
C MET A 27 -4.04 -7.95 -11.26
N LEU A 28 -4.32 -7.35 -12.40
CA LEU A 28 -3.41 -7.24 -13.54
C LEU A 28 -2.26 -6.25 -13.24
N PRO A 29 -1.21 -6.19 -14.08
CA PRO A 29 -0.25 -5.08 -14.04
C PRO A 29 -0.92 -3.71 -14.10
N ALA A 30 -0.39 -2.74 -13.37
CA ALA A 30 -1.04 -1.43 -13.13
C ALA A 30 -1.37 -0.65 -14.42
N ASP A 31 -0.59 -0.83 -15.48
CA ASP A 31 -0.79 -0.22 -16.79
C ASP A 31 -2.05 -0.74 -17.55
N LEU A 32 -2.61 -1.86 -17.12
CA LEU A 32 -3.83 -2.44 -17.67
C LEU A 32 -5.10 -2.05 -16.90
N HIS A 33 -4.99 -1.49 -15.69
CA HIS A 33 -6.17 -1.20 -14.87
C HIS A 33 -7.13 -0.18 -15.51
N SER A 34 -6.61 0.88 -16.15
CA SER A 34 -7.47 1.87 -16.82
C SER A 34 -8.29 1.24 -17.93
N ARG A 35 -7.71 0.32 -18.71
CA ARG A 35 -8.43 -0.39 -19.77
C ARG A 35 -9.53 -1.31 -19.20
N VAL A 36 -9.31 -1.95 -18.05
CA VAL A 36 -10.35 -2.73 -17.38
C VAL A 36 -11.46 -1.81 -16.85
N ALA A 37 -11.09 -0.66 -16.27
CA ALA A 37 -12.04 0.32 -15.76
C ALA A 37 -12.90 0.94 -16.88
N ASP A 38 -12.31 1.25 -18.05
CA ASP A 38 -13.04 1.66 -19.24
C ASP A 38 -14.07 0.61 -19.69
N LEU A 39 -13.68 -0.68 -19.67
CA LEU A 39 -14.61 -1.77 -19.93
C LEU A 39 -15.76 -1.81 -18.92
N CYS A 40 -15.44 -1.67 -17.61
CA CYS A 40 -16.45 -1.62 -16.55
C CYS A 40 -17.45 -0.47 -16.79
N LEU A 41 -16.94 0.71 -17.15
CA LEU A 41 -17.76 1.87 -17.46
C LEU A 41 -18.72 1.60 -18.63
N GLN A 42 -18.22 1.03 -19.72
CA GLN A 42 -19.00 0.67 -20.91
C GLN A 42 -20.07 -0.40 -20.62
N ARG A 43 -19.79 -1.32 -19.69
CA ARG A 43 -20.68 -2.43 -19.34
C ARG A 43 -21.62 -2.13 -18.16
N GLY A 44 -21.47 -0.97 -17.50
CA GLY A 44 -22.25 -0.62 -16.31
C GLY A 44 -21.90 -1.48 -15.09
N SER A 45 -20.62 -1.86 -14.94
CA SER A 45 -20.09 -2.67 -13.83
C SER A 45 -19.16 -1.86 -12.95
N HIS A 46 -18.93 -2.33 -11.72
CA HIS A 46 -18.02 -1.72 -10.75
C HIS A 46 -16.58 -2.24 -10.96
N PHE A 47 -15.60 -1.49 -10.45
CA PHE A 47 -14.18 -1.83 -10.51
C PHE A 47 -13.54 -1.80 -9.14
N VAL A 48 -12.69 -2.80 -8.83
CA VAL A 48 -11.90 -2.85 -7.59
C VAL A 48 -10.45 -3.24 -7.90
N SER A 49 -9.49 -2.54 -7.29
CA SER A 49 -8.05 -2.79 -7.45
C SER A 49 -7.27 -2.44 -6.21
N SER A 50 -6.18 -3.16 -5.95
CA SER A 50 -5.20 -2.83 -4.89
C SER A 50 -4.18 -1.76 -5.30
N SER A 51 -4.19 -1.30 -6.56
CA SER A 51 -3.21 -0.35 -7.09
C SER A 51 -3.59 1.10 -6.80
N TYR A 52 -2.58 1.99 -6.82
CA TYR A 52 -2.80 3.43 -6.68
C TYR A 52 -3.74 4.01 -7.74
N VAL A 53 -4.52 5.01 -7.37
CA VAL A 53 -5.31 5.81 -8.30
C VAL A 53 -4.37 6.51 -9.28
N SER A 54 -4.42 6.11 -10.55
CA SER A 54 -3.67 6.77 -11.62
C SER A 54 -4.41 8.01 -12.14
N PRO A 55 -3.72 8.95 -12.81
CA PRO A 55 -4.40 10.06 -13.50
C PRO A 55 -5.45 9.59 -14.52
N ALA A 56 -5.18 8.49 -15.23
CA ALA A 56 -6.14 7.89 -16.17
C ALA A 56 -7.38 7.34 -15.44
N MET A 57 -7.19 6.68 -14.29
CA MET A 57 -8.30 6.22 -13.46
C MET A 57 -9.10 7.40 -12.91
N GLN A 58 -8.44 8.44 -12.40
CA GLN A 58 -9.10 9.64 -11.88
C GLN A 58 -9.94 10.37 -12.93
N ALA A 59 -9.54 10.32 -14.20
CA ALA A 59 -10.30 10.92 -15.30
C ALA A 59 -11.68 10.29 -15.51
N LEU A 60 -11.90 9.05 -15.03
CA LEU A 60 -13.18 8.34 -15.14
C LEU A 60 -14.18 8.73 -14.02
N ASP A 61 -13.76 9.52 -13.02
CA ASP A 61 -14.55 9.83 -11.82
C ASP A 61 -15.93 10.42 -12.14
N ALA A 62 -15.98 11.43 -13.02
CA ALA A 62 -17.23 12.12 -13.35
C ALA A 62 -18.24 11.18 -14.03
N GLU A 63 -17.76 10.33 -14.94
CA GLU A 63 -18.62 9.41 -15.68
C GLU A 63 -19.04 8.21 -14.81
N ALA A 64 -18.15 7.70 -13.95
CA ALA A 64 -18.49 6.69 -12.96
C ALA A 64 -19.58 7.19 -11.99
N LYS A 65 -19.48 8.45 -11.50
CA LYS A 65 -20.52 9.09 -10.69
C LYS A 65 -21.85 9.21 -11.41
N ALA A 66 -21.83 9.65 -12.67
CA ALA A 66 -23.04 9.82 -13.47
C ALA A 66 -23.80 8.51 -13.72
N ASN A 67 -23.09 7.38 -13.73
CA ASN A 67 -23.64 6.04 -13.92
C ASN A 67 -23.84 5.26 -12.62
N ASP A 68 -23.67 5.87 -11.44
CA ASP A 68 -23.74 5.23 -10.12
C ASP A 68 -22.76 4.04 -9.96
N LEU A 69 -21.59 4.12 -10.60
CA LEU A 69 -20.55 3.09 -10.54
C LEU A 69 -19.47 3.44 -9.50
N ARG A 70 -18.93 2.42 -8.85
CA ARG A 70 -17.88 2.52 -7.84
C ARG A 70 -16.61 1.93 -8.39
N PHE A 71 -15.59 2.78 -8.54
CA PHE A 71 -14.25 2.41 -8.99
C PHE A 71 -13.28 2.58 -7.83
N VAL A 72 -13.16 1.51 -7.03
CA VAL A 72 -12.43 1.51 -5.77
C VAL A 72 -11.01 1.02 -5.98
N ASN A 73 -10.04 1.84 -5.62
CA ASN A 73 -8.61 1.57 -5.76
C ASN A 73 -7.94 1.62 -4.38
N GLU A 74 -6.66 1.27 -4.31
CA GLU A 74 -5.88 1.39 -3.07
C GLU A 74 -6.50 0.60 -1.92
N VAL A 75 -7.03 -0.60 -2.21
CA VAL A 75 -7.64 -1.49 -1.22
C VAL A 75 -6.86 -2.80 -1.09
N GLY A 76 -5.53 -2.66 -1.03
CA GLY A 76 -4.60 -3.74 -0.75
C GLY A 76 -4.00 -3.65 0.65
N LEU A 77 -2.68 -3.78 0.73
CA LEU A 77 -1.90 -3.65 1.96
C LEU A 77 -1.30 -2.24 2.08
N ASP A 78 -0.45 -1.85 1.16
CA ASP A 78 0.17 -0.53 0.96
C ASP A 78 0.31 -0.31 -0.56
N PRO A 79 -0.72 0.33 -1.13
CA PRO A 79 -1.81 1.06 -0.49
C PRO A 79 -3.01 0.18 -0.08
N GLY A 80 -3.62 0.52 1.07
CA GLY A 80 -4.88 -0.08 1.54
C GLY A 80 -5.00 -0.13 3.06
N ILE A 81 -4.46 -1.16 3.72
CA ILE A 81 -4.50 -1.26 5.20
C ILE A 81 -3.76 -0.08 5.84
N ASP A 82 -2.70 0.41 5.25
CA ASP A 82 -1.98 1.62 5.69
C ASP A 82 -2.90 2.86 5.72
N HIS A 83 -3.78 3.02 4.74
CA HIS A 83 -4.78 4.10 4.73
C HIS A 83 -5.78 3.95 5.87
N LEU A 84 -6.28 2.73 6.12
CA LEU A 84 -7.20 2.49 7.22
C LEU A 84 -6.54 2.83 8.56
N MET A 85 -5.31 2.39 8.78
CA MET A 85 -4.54 2.70 10.00
C MET A 85 -4.29 4.20 10.16
N ALA A 86 -3.93 4.90 9.07
CA ALA A 86 -3.70 6.33 9.08
C ALA A 86 -4.97 7.13 9.43
N HIS A 87 -6.11 6.78 8.83
CA HIS A 87 -7.40 7.39 9.15
C HIS A 87 -7.86 7.09 10.58
N ALA A 88 -7.64 5.86 11.06
CA ALA A 88 -7.95 5.49 12.44
C ALA A 88 -7.11 6.31 13.45
N LEU A 89 -5.80 6.47 13.21
CA LEU A 89 -4.94 7.30 14.06
C LEU A 89 -5.36 8.77 14.07
N MET A 90 -5.72 9.33 12.90
CA MET A 90 -6.21 10.71 12.83
C MET A 90 -7.53 10.85 13.59
N ALA A 91 -8.46 9.90 13.47
CA ALA A 91 -9.71 9.90 14.21
C ALA A 91 -9.48 9.80 15.74
N ASP A 92 -8.56 8.94 16.17
CA ASP A 92 -8.14 8.83 17.57
C ASP A 92 -7.59 10.16 18.10
N TYR A 93 -6.71 10.81 17.33
CA TYR A 93 -6.13 12.10 17.70
C TYR A 93 -7.21 13.19 17.77
N GLN A 94 -8.09 13.27 16.79
CA GLN A 94 -9.21 14.23 16.78
C GLN A 94 -10.15 14.06 17.98
N SER A 95 -10.38 12.84 18.44
CA SER A 95 -11.23 12.52 19.58
C SER A 95 -10.53 12.64 20.94
N SER A 96 -9.21 12.80 20.98
CA SER A 96 -8.40 12.78 22.21
C SER A 96 -8.63 13.97 23.14
N GLY A 97 -9.23 15.05 22.65
CA GLY A 97 -9.39 16.30 23.39
C GLY A 97 -8.14 17.19 23.46
N VAL A 98 -6.99 16.74 22.92
CA VAL A 98 -5.73 17.51 22.87
C VAL A 98 -5.35 17.91 21.45
N MET A 99 -6.22 17.64 20.47
CA MET A 99 -5.99 17.97 19.09
C MET A 99 -5.81 19.47 18.90
N ASN A 100 -4.69 19.87 18.30
CA ASN A 100 -4.39 21.25 17.98
C ASN A 100 -3.47 21.29 16.73
N PRO A 101 -3.91 21.86 15.60
CA PRO A 101 -3.09 21.93 14.39
C PRO A 101 -1.76 22.67 14.54
N ALA A 102 -1.63 23.57 15.55
CA ALA A 102 -0.40 24.29 15.81
C ALA A 102 0.69 23.47 16.54
N HIS A 103 0.35 22.28 17.06
CA HIS A 103 1.35 21.37 17.60
C HIS A 103 2.26 20.84 16.50
N ASP A 104 3.43 20.35 16.87
CA ASP A 104 4.36 19.69 15.95
C ASP A 104 3.88 18.25 15.69
N HIS A 105 3.59 17.92 14.43
CA HIS A 105 3.10 16.59 14.04
C HIS A 105 4.15 15.80 13.27
N CYS A 106 4.41 14.58 13.70
CA CYS A 106 5.27 13.63 13.03
C CYS A 106 4.44 12.39 12.68
N PHE A 107 4.22 12.17 11.37
CA PHE A 107 3.51 10.99 10.85
C PHE A 107 4.45 10.12 10.04
N ARG A 108 4.42 8.81 10.29
CA ARG A 108 5.20 7.82 9.53
C ARG A 108 4.33 6.60 9.22
N SER A 109 4.42 6.12 7.99
CA SER A 109 3.82 4.87 7.55
C SER A 109 4.87 4.06 6.79
N PHE A 110 5.25 2.92 7.33
CA PHE A 110 6.25 2.06 6.71
C PHE A 110 5.74 0.64 6.55
N CYS A 111 5.91 0.08 5.34
CA CYS A 111 5.52 -1.28 5.01
C CYS A 111 6.69 -2.06 4.42
N GLY A 112 6.82 -3.33 4.77
CA GLY A 112 7.80 -4.23 4.17
C GLY A 112 7.34 -5.68 4.16
N GLY A 113 7.65 -6.37 3.05
CA GLY A 113 7.50 -7.81 2.92
C GLY A 113 8.86 -8.43 2.63
N PHE A 114 9.22 -9.48 3.35
CA PHE A 114 10.51 -10.15 3.28
C PHE A 114 10.40 -11.61 3.76
N PRO A 115 11.41 -12.46 3.54
CA PRO A 115 11.36 -13.84 4.02
C PRO A 115 11.33 -13.88 5.56
N SER A 116 10.51 -14.76 6.13
CA SER A 116 10.46 -14.99 7.58
C SER A 116 11.81 -15.43 8.15
N GLN A 117 12.58 -16.17 7.37
CA GLN A 117 13.97 -16.51 7.66
C GLN A 117 14.88 -15.69 6.74
N PRO A 118 15.67 -14.73 7.27
CA PRO A 118 16.57 -13.92 6.45
C PRO A 118 17.57 -14.79 5.65
N ASN A 119 17.73 -14.47 4.37
CA ASN A 119 18.73 -15.05 3.47
C ASN A 119 19.87 -14.05 3.19
N ASP A 120 20.89 -14.45 2.45
CA ASP A 120 22.03 -13.57 2.12
C ASP A 120 21.62 -12.40 1.22
N PHE A 121 20.61 -12.58 0.35
CA PHE A 121 20.06 -11.52 -0.49
C PHE A 121 19.16 -10.53 0.28
N ARG A 122 18.81 -10.84 1.55
CA ARG A 122 17.94 -10.05 2.44
C ARG A 122 16.57 -9.76 1.88
N TYR A 123 16.12 -10.52 0.87
CA TYR A 123 14.82 -10.37 0.23
C TYR A 123 14.40 -11.65 -0.52
N LYS A 124 13.09 -11.82 -0.69
CA LYS A 124 12.46 -12.74 -1.64
C LYS A 124 11.25 -12.08 -2.26
N PHE A 125 10.92 -12.45 -3.48
CA PHE A 125 9.84 -11.82 -4.23
C PHE A 125 8.53 -12.58 -4.03
N SER A 126 7.57 -11.96 -3.35
CA SER A 126 6.18 -12.41 -3.24
C SER A 126 5.26 -11.79 -4.30
N TRP A 127 5.79 -10.84 -5.07
CA TRP A 127 5.12 -10.15 -6.17
C TRP A 127 6.13 -9.76 -7.26
N SER A 128 5.70 -9.02 -8.28
CA SER A 128 6.49 -8.69 -9.47
C SER A 128 7.86 -8.06 -9.15
N PRO A 129 9.00 -8.71 -9.44
CA PRO A 129 10.31 -8.08 -9.29
C PRO A 129 10.45 -6.82 -10.16
N LEU A 130 9.84 -6.81 -11.35
CA LEU A 130 9.82 -5.62 -12.21
C LEU A 130 9.15 -4.43 -11.52
N GLY A 131 8.07 -4.67 -10.77
CA GLY A 131 7.43 -3.66 -9.94
C GLY A 131 8.35 -3.08 -8.88
N VAL A 132 9.15 -3.94 -8.21
CA VAL A 132 10.16 -3.52 -7.22
C VAL A 132 11.26 -2.69 -7.88
N LEU A 133 11.81 -3.13 -9.01
CA LEU A 133 12.85 -2.41 -9.75
C LEU A 133 12.37 -1.02 -10.22
N ARG A 134 11.14 -0.95 -10.75
CA ARG A 134 10.51 0.32 -11.15
C ARG A 134 10.30 1.26 -9.95
N ALA A 135 9.88 0.72 -8.80
CA ALA A 135 9.74 1.52 -7.58
C ALA A 135 11.07 2.12 -7.13
N LEU A 136 12.17 1.36 -7.24
CA LEU A 136 13.53 1.88 -6.96
C LEU A 136 13.97 2.96 -7.96
N LYS A 137 13.46 3.00 -9.19
CA LYS A 137 13.72 4.08 -10.17
C LYS A 137 12.82 5.31 -9.96
N THR A 138 11.76 5.19 -9.18
CA THR A 138 10.80 6.27 -8.99
C THR A 138 11.31 7.25 -7.91
N PRO A 139 11.40 8.56 -8.20
CA PRO A 139 11.77 9.55 -7.19
C PRO A 139 10.85 9.52 -5.97
N ALA A 140 11.39 9.90 -4.81
CA ALA A 140 10.61 10.06 -3.59
C ALA A 140 10.63 11.50 -3.09
N ARG A 141 9.52 11.93 -2.45
CA ARG A 141 9.33 13.22 -1.80
C ARG A 141 8.55 13.03 -0.51
N TRP A 142 9.02 13.66 0.57
CA TRP A 142 8.40 13.56 1.90
C TRP A 142 8.57 14.87 2.67
N ILE A 143 8.05 14.95 3.88
CA ILE A 143 8.34 16.06 4.81
C ILE A 143 9.27 15.54 5.91
N GLU A 144 10.33 16.28 6.17
CA GLU A 144 11.26 16.04 7.28
C GLU A 144 11.80 17.38 7.80
N ASN A 145 11.72 17.59 9.12
CA ASN A 145 12.08 18.85 9.76
C ASN A 145 11.39 20.07 9.11
N SER A 146 10.10 19.96 8.79
CA SER A 146 9.27 20.97 8.12
C SER A 146 9.75 21.40 6.72
N ILE A 147 10.65 20.65 6.11
CA ILE A 147 11.07 20.84 4.70
C ILE A 147 10.60 19.67 3.84
N GLU A 148 10.58 19.83 2.52
CA GLU A 148 10.19 18.80 1.57
C GLU A 148 11.41 18.27 0.80
N PRO A 149 12.24 17.39 1.40
CA PRO A 149 13.33 16.77 0.68
C PRO A 149 12.83 15.87 -0.45
N THR A 150 13.66 15.73 -1.47
CA THR A 150 13.44 14.83 -2.60
C THR A 150 14.68 14.00 -2.85
N THR A 151 14.49 12.80 -3.38
CA THR A 151 15.59 11.97 -3.89
C THR A 151 15.19 11.34 -5.21
N ASP A 152 16.12 11.27 -6.16
CA ASP A 152 15.92 10.59 -7.45
C ASP A 152 15.87 9.07 -7.30
N LYS A 153 16.49 8.55 -6.23
CA LYS A 153 16.58 7.13 -5.90
C LYS A 153 16.23 6.93 -4.42
N PRO A 154 15.11 6.23 -4.10
CA PRO A 154 14.62 6.08 -2.73
C PRO A 154 15.67 5.54 -1.74
N TRP A 155 16.46 4.54 -2.13
CA TRP A 155 17.46 3.93 -1.25
C TRP A 155 18.62 4.86 -0.86
N LYS A 156 18.82 5.99 -1.56
CA LYS A 156 19.81 7.02 -1.16
C LYS A 156 19.40 7.78 0.10
N ALA A 157 18.10 7.72 0.45
CA ALA A 157 17.56 8.28 1.69
C ALA A 157 17.31 7.17 2.75
N LEU A 158 18.09 6.10 2.69
CA LEU A 158 18.00 4.99 3.64
C LEU A 158 18.31 5.45 5.06
N SER A 159 17.52 5.00 6.01
CA SER A 159 17.68 5.24 7.45
C SER A 159 17.43 3.97 8.26
N SER A 160 17.80 3.97 9.53
CA SER A 160 17.42 2.95 10.49
C SER A 160 16.08 3.32 11.12
N TYR A 161 15.16 2.36 11.20
CA TYR A 161 13.83 2.57 11.77
C TYR A 161 13.47 1.45 12.73
N ALA A 162 13.20 1.81 13.98
CA ALA A 162 12.79 0.87 15.02
C ALA A 162 11.26 0.77 15.04
N VAL A 163 10.74 -0.45 15.11
CA VAL A 163 9.32 -0.77 15.18
C VAL A 163 9.04 -1.54 16.46
N ASN A 164 8.11 -1.07 17.27
CA ASN A 164 7.60 -1.81 18.43
C ASN A 164 6.61 -2.87 17.96
N LEU A 165 7.02 -4.11 17.95
CA LEU A 165 6.24 -5.28 17.57
C LEU A 165 5.79 -6.08 18.79
N PRO A 166 4.81 -6.99 18.67
CA PRO A 166 4.37 -7.85 19.78
C PRO A 166 5.50 -8.69 20.40
N GLY A 167 6.53 -9.02 19.60
CA GLY A 167 7.71 -9.78 20.04
C GLY A 167 8.82 -8.93 20.65
N GLY A 168 8.66 -7.61 20.71
CA GLY A 168 9.67 -6.64 21.13
C GLY A 168 10.04 -5.66 20.03
N GLU A 169 10.92 -4.72 20.34
CA GLU A 169 11.42 -3.76 19.36
C GLU A 169 12.34 -4.46 18.35
N GLU A 170 12.11 -4.20 17.08
CA GLU A 170 12.95 -4.68 15.97
C GLU A 170 13.33 -3.51 15.06
N THR A 171 14.57 -3.49 14.60
CA THR A 171 15.10 -2.42 13.75
C THR A 171 15.22 -2.89 12.31
N PHE A 172 14.81 -2.03 11.37
CA PHE A 172 14.83 -2.25 9.93
C PHE A 172 15.59 -1.15 9.20
N GLN A 173 16.02 -1.44 7.99
CA GLN A 173 16.36 -0.41 7.02
C GLN A 173 15.07 0.15 6.42
N ALA A 174 14.94 1.48 6.34
CA ALA A 174 13.75 2.15 5.84
C ALA A 174 14.11 3.27 4.87
N TYR A 175 13.28 3.47 3.84
CA TYR A 175 13.45 4.57 2.90
C TYR A 175 12.09 5.10 2.42
N PRO A 176 11.98 6.40 2.08
CA PRO A 176 10.74 6.98 1.57
C PRO A 176 10.35 6.36 0.23
N ASN A 177 9.06 6.15 0.02
CA ASN A 177 8.53 5.52 -1.19
C ASN A 177 7.63 6.51 -1.93
N ARG A 178 8.00 6.86 -3.18
CA ARG A 178 7.22 7.76 -4.05
C ARG A 178 6.99 9.15 -3.43
N ASP A 179 5.93 9.83 -3.88
CA ASP A 179 5.52 11.14 -3.36
C ASP A 179 4.55 10.95 -2.19
N SER A 180 5.00 11.25 -0.97
CA SER A 180 4.18 11.17 0.24
C SER A 180 3.24 12.37 0.40
N ILE A 181 3.56 13.52 -0.22
CA ILE A 181 2.89 14.81 0.08
C ILE A 181 1.38 14.80 -0.18
N PRO A 182 0.86 14.24 -1.30
CA PRO A 182 -0.58 14.20 -1.55
C PRO A 182 -1.38 13.48 -0.45
N PHE A 183 -0.77 12.49 0.21
CA PHE A 183 -1.41 11.70 1.25
C PHE A 183 -1.59 12.46 2.57
N ALA A 184 -0.81 13.52 2.82
CA ALA A 184 -1.00 14.35 4.01
C ALA A 184 -2.44 14.91 4.05
N LYS A 185 -2.88 15.51 2.95
CA LYS A 185 -4.27 16.00 2.83
C LYS A 185 -5.29 14.86 2.90
N GLN A 186 -5.00 13.72 2.26
CA GLN A 186 -5.89 12.56 2.25
C GLN A 186 -6.12 12.03 3.68
N TYR A 187 -5.08 12.04 4.54
CA TYR A 187 -5.18 11.60 5.94
C TYR A 187 -5.69 12.68 6.90
N GLY A 188 -6.10 13.85 6.39
CA GLY A 188 -6.71 14.91 7.19
C GLY A 188 -5.75 15.95 7.74
N PHE A 189 -4.48 15.93 7.33
CA PHE A 189 -3.54 17.00 7.62
C PHE A 189 -3.79 18.17 6.64
N ASN A 190 -4.63 19.09 7.05
CA ASN A 190 -4.90 20.31 6.31
C ASN A 190 -3.74 21.31 6.42
N PRO A 191 -3.70 22.39 5.61
CA PRO A 191 -2.57 23.33 5.61
C PRO A 191 -2.31 24.04 6.95
N GLU A 192 -3.26 24.05 7.87
CA GLU A 192 -3.04 24.60 9.23
C GLU A 192 -2.23 23.71 10.14
N PHE A 193 -2.05 22.42 9.82
CA PHE A 193 -1.24 21.51 10.62
C PHE A 193 0.26 21.80 10.45
N ASN A 194 0.96 21.94 11.57
CA ASN A 194 2.40 22.06 11.59
C ASN A 194 3.04 20.68 11.45
N LEU A 195 3.26 20.27 10.20
CA LEU A 195 3.90 18.99 9.87
C LEU A 195 5.42 19.10 9.95
N GLN A 196 6.00 18.47 10.96
CA GLN A 196 7.46 18.32 11.10
C GLN A 196 7.96 17.13 10.26
N THR A 197 7.20 16.04 10.25
CA THR A 197 7.52 14.84 9.47
C THR A 197 6.24 14.27 8.88
N PHE A 198 6.30 13.94 7.60
CA PHE A 198 5.28 13.14 6.94
C PHE A 198 5.92 12.25 5.89
N VAL A 199 5.98 10.95 6.13
CA VAL A 199 6.61 10.00 5.23
C VAL A 199 5.80 8.72 5.13
N ARG A 200 5.66 8.24 3.88
CA ARG A 200 5.27 6.87 3.56
C ARG A 200 6.49 6.19 2.94
N GLY A 201 6.80 5.01 3.40
CA GLY A 201 8.05 4.38 3.00
C GLY A 201 8.05 2.86 3.07
N THR A 202 9.20 2.31 2.76
CA THR A 202 9.40 0.87 2.65
C THR A 202 10.38 0.39 3.71
N LEU A 203 10.04 -0.74 4.36
CA LEU A 203 10.93 -1.47 5.27
C LEU A 203 11.71 -2.55 4.51
N ARG A 204 12.95 -2.75 4.92
CA ARG A 204 13.83 -3.82 4.48
C ARG A 204 14.57 -4.42 5.66
N LEU A 205 14.95 -5.69 5.55
CA LEU A 205 15.81 -6.34 6.54
C LEU A 205 17.16 -5.63 6.62
N ASN A 206 17.74 -5.57 7.81
CA ASN A 206 19.11 -5.05 7.98
C ASN A 206 20.09 -5.82 7.09
N GLY A 207 20.99 -5.09 6.41
CA GLY A 207 21.91 -5.63 5.41
C GLY A 207 21.34 -5.72 3.99
N TRP A 208 20.10 -5.26 3.77
CA TRP A 208 19.52 -5.24 2.42
C TRP A 208 20.27 -4.30 1.48
N ALA A 209 20.64 -3.12 1.93
CA ALA A 209 21.34 -2.16 1.08
C ALA A 209 22.71 -2.69 0.63
N GLU A 210 23.39 -3.40 1.50
CA GLU A 210 24.67 -4.06 1.20
C GLU A 210 24.50 -5.21 0.21
N ALA A 211 23.46 -6.03 0.41
CA ALA A 211 23.16 -7.17 -0.46
C ALA A 211 22.69 -6.76 -1.86
N TRP A 212 22.17 -5.52 -2.02
CA TRP A 212 21.56 -5.03 -3.27
C TRP A 212 22.46 -4.08 -4.08
N GLN A 213 23.75 -3.95 -3.73
CA GLN A 213 24.66 -3.02 -4.42
C GLN A 213 24.69 -3.22 -5.94
N ASP A 214 24.75 -4.48 -6.41
CA ASP A 214 24.77 -4.79 -7.84
C ASP A 214 23.44 -4.43 -8.51
N ILE A 215 22.32 -4.62 -7.82
CA ILE A 215 20.99 -4.22 -8.32
C ILE A 215 20.89 -2.70 -8.41
N PHE A 216 21.40 -1.99 -7.42
CA PHE A 216 21.42 -0.51 -7.44
C PHE A 216 22.25 0.01 -8.60
N ALA A 217 23.39 -0.60 -8.90
CA ALA A 217 24.22 -0.20 -10.03
C ALA A 217 23.44 -0.29 -11.36
N VAL A 218 22.69 -1.38 -11.57
CA VAL A 218 21.85 -1.55 -12.76
C VAL A 218 20.71 -0.53 -12.79
N VAL A 219 20.02 -0.32 -11.64
CA VAL A 219 18.88 0.62 -11.56
C VAL A 219 19.33 2.07 -11.71
N GLU A 220 20.54 2.40 -11.28
CA GLU A 220 21.11 3.76 -11.37
C GLU A 220 21.63 4.10 -12.77
N ASP A 221 22.03 3.09 -13.52
CA ASP A 221 22.52 3.31 -14.89
C ASP A 221 21.41 3.89 -15.79
N SER A 222 21.67 5.08 -16.32
CA SER A 222 20.74 5.76 -17.22
C SER A 222 20.58 5.05 -18.57
N ALA A 223 21.53 4.17 -18.93
CA ALA A 223 21.47 3.37 -20.15
C ALA A 223 20.53 2.16 -19.99
N THR A 224 20.25 1.73 -18.75
CA THR A 224 19.35 0.59 -18.48
C THR A 224 17.92 0.89 -18.93
N ASN A 225 17.50 0.23 -19.98
CA ASN A 225 16.17 0.35 -20.57
C ASN A 225 15.16 -0.63 -19.96
N GLU A 226 13.89 -0.55 -20.38
CA GLU A 226 12.80 -1.37 -19.85
C GLU A 226 12.98 -2.88 -20.15
N ASP A 227 13.59 -3.24 -21.28
CA ASP A 227 13.78 -4.65 -21.64
C ASP A 227 14.89 -5.28 -20.77
N GLU A 228 15.94 -4.52 -20.46
CA GLU A 228 16.99 -4.96 -19.52
C GLU A 228 16.45 -5.13 -18.10
N LEU A 229 15.56 -4.22 -17.65
CA LEU A 229 14.86 -4.40 -16.36
C LEU A 229 13.98 -5.64 -16.34
N LYS A 230 13.30 -5.98 -17.43
CA LYS A 230 12.52 -7.22 -17.55
C LYS A 230 13.41 -8.46 -17.48
N LEU A 231 14.55 -8.47 -18.18
CA LEU A 231 15.51 -9.57 -18.13
C LEU A 231 16.06 -9.75 -16.70
N LEU A 232 16.41 -8.66 -16.03
CA LEU A 232 16.84 -8.70 -14.62
C LEU A 232 15.71 -9.22 -13.72
N SER A 233 14.47 -8.73 -13.92
CA SER A 233 13.29 -9.20 -13.19
C SER A 233 13.08 -10.71 -13.32
N ASP A 234 13.20 -11.25 -14.54
CA ASP A 234 13.03 -12.68 -14.79
C ASP A 234 14.14 -13.51 -14.12
N SER A 235 15.37 -12.99 -14.11
CA SER A 235 16.49 -13.61 -13.41
C SER A 235 16.28 -13.60 -11.89
N LEU A 236 15.89 -12.47 -11.33
CA LEU A 236 15.61 -12.31 -9.90
C LEU A 236 14.46 -13.21 -9.43
N TRP A 237 13.40 -13.34 -10.24
CA TRP A 237 12.31 -14.26 -9.94
C TRP A 237 12.78 -15.69 -9.83
N LYS A 238 13.61 -16.16 -10.77
CA LYS A 238 14.15 -17.52 -10.77
C LYS A 238 15.06 -17.82 -9.58
N GLN A 239 15.79 -16.81 -9.09
CA GLN A 239 16.78 -16.98 -8.03
C GLN A 239 16.22 -16.74 -6.63
N HIS A 240 15.22 -15.86 -6.51
CA HIS A 240 14.77 -15.32 -5.23
C HIS A 240 13.24 -15.35 -5.06
N ALA A 241 12.51 -16.19 -5.79
CA ALA A 241 11.12 -16.51 -5.47
C ALA A 241 11.07 -17.37 -4.19
N TYR A 242 9.91 -17.37 -3.53
CA TYR A 242 9.68 -18.27 -2.41
C TYR A 242 9.53 -19.70 -2.89
N ASP A 243 10.15 -20.63 -2.18
CA ASP A 243 9.87 -22.06 -2.31
C ASP A 243 8.51 -22.39 -1.66
N PRO A 244 7.86 -23.51 -2.03
CA PRO A 244 6.51 -23.84 -1.53
C PRO A 244 6.40 -23.91 0.00
N ASP A 245 7.47 -24.27 0.68
CA ASP A 245 7.52 -24.43 2.14
C ASP A 245 8.08 -23.20 2.88
N GLU A 246 8.39 -22.15 2.15
CA GLU A 246 8.90 -20.89 2.74
C GLU A 246 7.77 -19.92 3.08
N SER A 247 7.86 -19.38 4.28
CA SER A 247 6.96 -18.34 4.77
C SER A 247 7.54 -16.95 4.52
N ASP A 248 6.73 -16.05 4.02
CA ASP A 248 6.99 -14.61 4.05
C ASP A 248 6.62 -14.01 5.41
N ARG A 249 7.14 -12.84 5.68
CA ARG A 249 6.72 -11.96 6.79
C ARG A 249 6.41 -10.58 6.23
N VAL A 250 5.31 -10.01 6.69
CA VAL A 250 4.89 -8.65 6.33
C VAL A 250 4.78 -7.82 7.61
N ILE A 251 5.44 -6.67 7.61
CA ILE A 251 5.31 -5.66 8.65
C ILE A 251 4.72 -4.40 8.04
N LEU A 252 3.70 -3.87 8.68
CA LEU A 252 3.17 -2.54 8.43
C LEU A 252 3.11 -1.80 9.76
N HIS A 253 3.71 -0.62 9.82
CA HIS A 253 3.71 0.24 10.99
C HIS A 253 3.31 1.65 10.60
N VAL A 254 2.25 2.15 11.22
CA VAL A 254 1.75 3.51 11.01
C VAL A 254 1.71 4.19 12.36
N GLU A 255 2.47 5.28 12.51
CA GLU A 255 2.58 6.02 13.76
C GLU A 255 2.34 7.52 13.57
N MET A 256 1.83 8.13 14.61
CA MET A 256 1.77 9.58 14.74
C MET A 256 2.19 10.01 16.13
N MET A 257 3.11 10.96 16.20
CA MET A 257 3.57 11.61 17.43
C MET A 257 3.30 13.10 17.34
N VAL A 258 2.77 13.67 18.39
CA VAL A 258 2.44 15.09 18.48
C VAL A 258 3.14 15.68 19.70
N THR A 259 3.86 16.78 19.48
CA THR A 259 4.57 17.49 20.55
C THR A 259 4.17 18.97 20.57
N SER A 260 4.30 19.60 21.74
CA SER A 260 4.18 21.04 21.92
C SER A 260 5.39 21.51 22.74
N ASP A 261 6.11 22.51 22.23
CA ASP A 261 7.35 23.00 22.84
C ASP A 261 8.34 21.86 23.19
N GLY A 262 8.42 20.87 22.30
CA GLY A 262 9.29 19.70 22.46
C GLY A 262 8.81 18.67 23.49
N GLN A 263 7.64 18.84 24.11
CA GLN A 263 7.07 17.87 25.05
C GLN A 263 5.99 17.02 24.37
N PRO A 264 5.97 15.70 24.61
CA PRO A 264 4.92 14.84 24.07
C PRO A 264 3.53 15.26 24.57
N VAL A 265 2.57 15.41 23.64
CA VAL A 265 1.17 15.74 23.91
C VAL A 265 0.27 14.54 23.59
N TRP A 266 0.57 13.85 22.51
CA TRP A 266 -0.16 12.67 22.08
C TRP A 266 0.72 11.77 21.24
N SER A 267 0.48 10.47 21.31
CA SER A 267 1.10 9.50 20.42
C SER A 267 0.18 8.31 20.20
N GLY A 268 0.32 7.67 19.06
CA GLY A 268 -0.33 6.43 18.77
C GLY A 268 0.29 5.73 17.59
N ALA A 269 0.21 4.41 17.56
CA ALA A 269 0.64 3.63 16.43
C ALA A 269 -0.28 2.42 16.20
N TYR A 270 -0.36 1.98 14.96
CA TYR A 270 -0.84 0.66 14.58
C TYR A 270 0.33 -0.16 14.04
N ALA A 271 0.43 -1.39 14.50
CA ALA A 271 1.41 -2.36 14.01
C ALA A 271 0.72 -3.62 13.50
N LEU A 272 1.19 -4.15 12.37
CA LEU A 272 0.85 -5.44 11.83
C LEU A 272 2.15 -6.20 11.60
N ASP A 273 2.22 -7.44 12.12
CA ASP A 273 3.33 -8.37 11.93
C ASP A 273 2.75 -9.74 11.62
N GLU A 274 2.69 -10.06 10.32
CA GLU A 274 2.05 -11.27 9.82
C GLU A 274 3.02 -12.17 9.07
N HIS A 275 2.87 -13.46 9.29
CA HIS A 275 3.62 -14.51 8.59
C HIS A 275 2.72 -15.30 7.65
N GLY A 276 3.31 -15.81 6.57
CA GLY A 276 2.66 -16.81 5.74
C GLY A 276 2.27 -18.03 6.56
N ASN A 277 1.16 -18.64 6.23
CA ASN A 277 0.61 -19.81 6.93
C ASN A 277 -0.03 -20.80 5.93
N THR A 278 -0.72 -21.82 6.45
CA THR A 278 -1.37 -22.85 5.63
C THR A 278 -2.45 -22.32 4.69
N THR A 279 -2.93 -21.07 4.87
CA THR A 279 -3.95 -20.45 4.00
C THR A 279 -3.33 -19.60 2.89
N GLY A 280 -2.02 -19.32 2.96
CA GLY A 280 -1.28 -18.57 1.94
C GLY A 280 -0.18 -17.70 2.52
N SER A 281 0.57 -17.03 1.64
CA SER A 281 1.55 -16.03 2.06
C SER A 281 0.87 -14.85 2.77
N ALA A 282 1.58 -14.20 3.69
CA ALA A 282 1.07 -13.03 4.39
C ALA A 282 0.71 -11.90 3.39
N MET A 283 1.58 -11.66 2.41
CA MET A 283 1.33 -10.66 1.37
C MET A 283 0.02 -10.93 0.62
N ALA A 284 -0.18 -12.16 0.13
CA ALA A 284 -1.37 -12.49 -0.65
C ALA A 284 -2.65 -12.41 0.21
N ARG A 285 -2.59 -12.88 1.46
CA ARG A 285 -3.75 -12.81 2.38
C ARG A 285 -4.16 -11.38 2.69
N LEU A 286 -3.21 -10.53 3.08
CA LEU A 286 -3.47 -9.14 3.46
C LEU A 286 -4.07 -8.35 2.29
N VAL A 287 -3.51 -8.50 1.09
CA VAL A 287 -4.03 -7.84 -0.12
C VAL A 287 -5.42 -8.38 -0.47
N SER A 288 -5.59 -9.71 -0.56
CA SER A 288 -6.84 -10.30 -1.02
C SER A 288 -8.01 -10.11 -0.05
N LYS A 289 -7.76 -10.13 1.26
CA LYS A 289 -8.80 -9.87 2.28
C LYS A 289 -9.32 -8.44 2.19
N THR A 290 -8.43 -7.46 2.06
CA THR A 290 -8.83 -6.06 1.91
C THR A 290 -9.62 -5.84 0.62
N VAL A 291 -9.16 -6.43 -0.50
CA VAL A 291 -9.92 -6.42 -1.77
C VAL A 291 -11.31 -7.07 -1.59
N SER A 292 -11.40 -8.19 -0.87
CA SER A 292 -12.68 -8.87 -0.62
C SER A 292 -13.65 -8.00 0.19
N ILE A 293 -13.15 -7.31 1.23
CA ILE A 293 -13.95 -6.37 2.02
C ILE A 293 -14.45 -5.21 1.14
N ALA A 294 -13.59 -4.71 0.24
CA ALA A 294 -13.98 -3.67 -0.70
C ALA A 294 -15.07 -4.14 -1.68
N VAL A 295 -14.99 -5.37 -2.18
CA VAL A 295 -16.02 -5.97 -3.04
C VAL A 295 -17.35 -6.07 -2.31
N GLU A 296 -17.36 -6.56 -1.06
CA GLU A 296 -18.56 -6.60 -0.22
C GLU A 296 -19.16 -5.21 -0.06
N ALA A 297 -18.35 -4.22 0.31
CA ALA A 297 -18.80 -2.83 0.51
C ALA A 297 -19.36 -2.18 -0.77
N VAL A 298 -18.83 -2.54 -1.95
CA VAL A 298 -19.39 -2.10 -3.24
C VAL A 298 -20.75 -2.74 -3.49
N LEU A 299 -20.89 -4.05 -3.27
CA LEU A 299 -22.14 -4.80 -3.46
C LEU A 299 -23.23 -4.35 -2.49
N ASP A 300 -22.87 -4.02 -1.25
CA ASP A 300 -23.77 -3.54 -0.20
C ASP A 300 -24.11 -2.03 -0.35
N GLY A 301 -23.47 -1.33 -1.31
CA GLY A 301 -23.70 0.09 -1.55
C GLY A 301 -23.15 1.00 -0.44
N GLU A 302 -22.20 0.52 0.36
CA GLU A 302 -21.60 1.28 1.48
C GLU A 302 -20.66 2.42 1.01
N LEU A 303 -20.16 2.32 -0.23
CA LEU A 303 -19.22 3.30 -0.79
C LEU A 303 -19.92 4.24 -1.77
N PRO A 304 -19.52 5.53 -1.81
CA PRO A 304 -20.09 6.48 -2.76
C PRO A 304 -19.67 6.13 -4.21
N PRO A 305 -20.48 6.50 -5.22
CA PRO A 305 -20.09 6.35 -6.61
C PRO A 305 -18.93 7.26 -7.00
N GLY A 306 -18.21 6.87 -8.04
CA GLY A 306 -17.02 7.56 -8.56
C GLY A 306 -15.75 6.76 -8.33
N VAL A 307 -14.61 7.41 -8.57
CA VAL A 307 -13.27 6.88 -8.30
C VAL A 307 -12.87 7.23 -6.88
N SER A 308 -12.49 6.23 -6.11
CA SER A 308 -12.03 6.42 -4.72
C SER A 308 -10.82 5.53 -4.40
N ALA A 309 -10.07 5.94 -3.38
CA ALA A 309 -9.15 5.10 -2.63
C ALA A 309 -9.90 4.31 -1.53
N ALA A 310 -9.17 3.67 -0.62
CA ALA A 310 -9.71 3.09 0.60
C ALA A 310 -10.54 4.12 1.38
N PRO A 311 -11.56 3.67 2.14
CA PRO A 311 -12.47 4.60 2.83
C PRO A 311 -11.76 5.46 3.87
N SER A 312 -12.25 6.70 4.02
CA SER A 312 -11.77 7.66 5.04
C SER A 312 -12.85 7.99 6.10
N ASN A 313 -14.09 7.56 5.89
CA ASN A 313 -15.13 7.73 6.89
C ASN A 313 -14.82 6.87 8.12
N PRO A 314 -14.75 7.44 9.35
CA PRO A 314 -14.31 6.72 10.54
C PRO A 314 -15.11 5.44 10.85
N GLN A 315 -16.42 5.44 10.62
CA GLN A 315 -17.27 4.27 10.87
C GLN A 315 -16.97 3.14 9.88
N VAL A 316 -16.73 3.47 8.60
CA VAL A 316 -16.37 2.49 7.57
C VAL A 316 -14.95 1.97 7.81
N VAL A 317 -14.01 2.84 8.18
CA VAL A 317 -12.64 2.47 8.56
C VAL A 317 -12.65 1.46 9.71
N ASP A 318 -13.38 1.76 10.80
CA ASP A 318 -13.50 0.88 11.97
C ASP A 318 -14.13 -0.48 11.59
N ALA A 319 -15.19 -0.47 10.77
CA ALA A 319 -15.81 -1.69 10.28
C ALA A 319 -14.85 -2.55 9.45
N TRP A 320 -14.06 -1.94 8.56
CA TRP A 320 -13.08 -2.68 7.74
C TRP A 320 -11.92 -3.21 8.59
N MET A 321 -11.40 -2.42 9.52
CA MET A 321 -10.39 -2.86 10.49
C MET A 321 -10.91 -4.04 11.33
N THR A 322 -12.14 -3.97 11.80
CA THR A 322 -12.80 -5.06 12.53
C THR A 322 -12.94 -6.32 11.68
N LYS A 323 -13.34 -6.20 10.40
CA LYS A 323 -13.44 -7.35 9.47
C LYS A 323 -12.06 -7.99 9.25
N LEU A 324 -10.99 -7.20 9.09
CA LEU A 324 -9.61 -7.70 8.96
C LEU A 324 -9.19 -8.49 10.20
N ILE A 325 -9.39 -7.93 11.39
CA ILE A 325 -9.07 -8.60 12.67
C ILE A 325 -9.89 -9.88 12.85
N ALA A 326 -11.18 -9.82 12.58
CA ALA A 326 -12.07 -10.99 12.66
C ALA A 326 -11.69 -12.12 11.67
N SER A 327 -11.05 -11.76 10.56
CA SER A 327 -10.52 -12.72 9.59
C SER A 327 -9.18 -13.34 10.00
N GLY A 328 -8.65 -12.97 11.18
CA GLY A 328 -7.46 -13.53 11.81
C GLY A 328 -6.18 -12.73 11.60
N GLU A 329 -6.25 -11.51 11.03
CA GLU A 329 -5.06 -10.66 10.92
C GLU A 329 -4.83 -9.86 12.22
N ARG A 330 -3.57 -9.77 12.66
CA ARG A 330 -3.20 -9.17 13.94
C ARG A 330 -2.81 -7.71 13.75
N ILE A 331 -3.80 -6.83 13.81
CA ILE A 331 -3.59 -5.39 13.85
C ILE A 331 -3.62 -4.95 15.32
N ILE A 332 -2.53 -4.38 15.80
CA ILE A 332 -2.35 -3.99 17.19
C ILE A 332 -2.27 -2.47 17.28
N ARG A 333 -3.06 -1.88 18.18
CA ARG A 333 -2.98 -0.47 18.56
C ARG A 333 -2.03 -0.31 19.74
N THR A 334 -1.02 0.57 19.66
CA THR A 334 -0.05 0.89 20.74
C THR A 334 -0.02 2.39 21.01
#